data_d869cdbcf51479712fabc839961ef62e
#
_entry.id   d869cdbcf51479712fabc839961ef62e
#
_cell.length_a   1.000
_cell.length_b   1.000
_cell.length_c   1.000
_cell.angle_alpha   90.00
_cell.angle_beta   90.00
_cell.angle_gamma   90.00
#
_symmetry.space_group_name_H-M   'P 1'
#
loop_
_entity.id
_entity.type
_entity.pdbx_description
1 polymer ?
#
loop_
_entity_poly.entity_id
_entity_poly.type
_entity_poly.pdbx_seq_one_letter_code
_entity_poly.pdbx_strand_id
1 'polypeptide(L)'
;MESLQVDSPQPEPQTPRLLLKLISAGFAFFVAGVNDGSLGSLIPYIREAYHINTNMVAIVYGTTFCGWFIAALSNSYLAQYLDLGMFLVLGATLQVLAHVLRTWLPPFALFTVTFSFASLGQAYEDTYANTFVASVKAAHRWLGFIHAMYMAGCLAGPFISTAVASAGTQSRWELFYTAPLGLGVVNLVLVILAFSESVRFKSNTQDNTELSQAEGQKGAMQEIQKTLASPGVWIISLYFFFFLGAVITAGGWIVEYLVHVRNGDLNEMGYVPAGFYGGGFLGRLILAEPTYRWGERRMVFIYVLLCVGLELVFWLVPNIITEAVAISLLGFFSGPFFATGISVASKIFSVDIRSSALSFIFVLGQVGGAVFPAVTGVMAAQVGVAVLQPMLVGLLGATGVSWLMIPKSRLHHD
;
A
#
# COMPACT_ATOMS: atom_id res chain seq x y z
N MET A 1 -48.80 -25.27 -30.87
CA MET A 1 -47.34 -25.57 -30.88
C MET A 1 -46.63 -24.26 -30.98
N GLU A 2 -46.38 -23.65 -29.86
CA GLU A 2 -45.63 -22.38 -29.77
C GLU A 2 -44.16 -22.74 -29.54
N SER A 3 -43.34 -22.44 -30.53
CA SER A 3 -41.88 -22.69 -30.46
C SER A 3 -41.27 -21.73 -29.45
N LEU A 4 -40.84 -22.23 -28.30
CA LEU A 4 -39.97 -21.55 -27.37
C LEU A 4 -38.64 -21.20 -28.12
N GLN A 5 -38.50 -19.97 -28.55
CA GLN A 5 -37.19 -19.42 -28.93
C GLN A 5 -36.31 -19.43 -27.69
N VAL A 6 -35.31 -20.32 -27.68
CA VAL A 6 -34.18 -20.24 -26.74
C VAL A 6 -33.38 -19.04 -27.12
N ASP A 7 -33.50 -17.98 -26.33
CA ASP A 7 -32.65 -16.79 -26.43
C ASP A 7 -31.17 -17.23 -26.29
N SER A 8 -30.42 -17.13 -27.37
CA SER A 8 -28.97 -17.33 -27.34
C SER A 8 -28.37 -16.26 -26.41
N PRO A 9 -27.46 -16.63 -25.49
CA PRO A 9 -26.83 -15.65 -24.60
C PRO A 9 -26.17 -14.56 -25.45
N GLN A 10 -26.61 -13.33 -25.24
CA GLN A 10 -26.02 -12.17 -25.87
C GLN A 10 -24.53 -12.12 -25.50
N PRO A 11 -23.60 -11.89 -26.45
CA PRO A 11 -22.19 -11.76 -26.12
C PRO A 11 -22.01 -10.58 -25.16
N GLU A 12 -21.47 -10.86 -23.97
CA GLU A 12 -21.13 -9.83 -22.96
C GLU A 12 -20.30 -8.73 -23.65
N PRO A 13 -20.57 -7.45 -23.38
CA PRO A 13 -19.82 -6.35 -23.97
C PRO A 13 -18.35 -6.50 -23.55
N GLN A 14 -17.52 -6.85 -24.53
CA GLN A 14 -16.06 -6.94 -24.30
C GLN A 14 -15.55 -5.55 -24.02
N THR A 15 -14.97 -5.33 -22.83
CA THR A 15 -14.33 -4.07 -22.47
C THR A 15 -13.19 -3.82 -23.49
N PRO A 16 -13.24 -2.75 -24.29
CA PRO A 16 -12.20 -2.48 -25.27
C PRO A 16 -10.83 -2.44 -24.60
N ARG A 17 -9.84 -3.10 -25.18
CA ARG A 17 -8.44 -3.13 -24.68
C ARG A 17 -8.29 -3.64 -23.23
N LEU A 18 -9.14 -4.58 -22.79
CA LEU A 18 -9.15 -5.09 -21.42
C LEU A 18 -7.74 -5.48 -20.92
N LEU A 19 -7.01 -6.25 -21.73
CA LEU A 19 -5.66 -6.70 -21.32
C LEU A 19 -4.69 -5.52 -21.14
N LEU A 20 -4.75 -4.52 -22.00
CA LEU A 20 -3.91 -3.33 -21.88
C LEU A 20 -4.25 -2.53 -20.61
N LYS A 21 -5.53 -2.40 -20.28
CA LYS A 21 -6.00 -1.75 -19.03
C LYS A 21 -5.53 -2.50 -17.79
N LEU A 22 -5.57 -3.83 -17.80
CA LEU A 22 -5.08 -4.67 -16.70
C LEU A 22 -3.56 -4.60 -16.53
N ILE A 23 -2.81 -4.60 -17.63
CA ILE A 23 -1.35 -4.41 -17.63
C ILE A 23 -1.01 -3.01 -17.10
N SER A 24 -1.72 -1.97 -17.56
CA SER A 24 -1.52 -0.59 -17.07
C SER A 24 -1.78 -0.48 -15.57
N ALA A 25 -2.88 -1.06 -15.07
CA ALA A 25 -3.17 -1.09 -13.63
C ALA A 25 -2.07 -1.82 -12.83
N GLY A 26 -1.60 -2.99 -13.30
CA GLY A 26 -0.50 -3.72 -12.67
C GLY A 26 0.82 -2.94 -12.69
N PHE A 27 1.10 -2.23 -13.78
CA PHE A 27 2.31 -1.42 -13.89
C PHE A 27 2.29 -0.19 -12.99
N ALA A 28 1.13 0.47 -12.83
CA ALA A 28 0.95 1.56 -11.85
C ALA A 28 1.27 1.09 -10.43
N PHE A 29 0.77 -0.09 -10.03
CA PHE A 29 1.07 -0.70 -8.73
C PHE A 29 2.56 -1.05 -8.59
N PHE A 30 3.22 -1.53 -9.65
CA PHE A 30 4.66 -1.78 -9.64
C PHE A 30 5.46 -0.50 -9.41
N VAL A 31 5.13 0.59 -10.10
CA VAL A 31 5.80 1.89 -9.94
C VAL A 31 5.64 2.43 -8.52
N ALA A 32 4.43 2.36 -7.97
CA ALA A 32 4.15 2.70 -6.58
C ALA A 32 5.03 1.88 -5.61
N GLY A 33 5.12 0.56 -5.83
CA GLY A 33 5.96 -0.33 -5.04
C GLY A 33 7.44 0.02 -5.10
N VAL A 34 7.98 0.37 -6.27
CA VAL A 34 9.40 0.80 -6.41
C VAL A 34 9.67 2.05 -5.56
N ASN A 35 8.77 3.03 -5.58
CA ASN A 35 8.90 4.22 -4.75
C ASN A 35 8.87 3.88 -3.26
N ASP A 36 7.86 3.12 -2.82
CA ASP A 36 7.62 2.86 -1.39
C ASP A 36 8.69 1.95 -0.78
N GLY A 37 9.11 0.91 -1.51
CA GLY A 37 10.12 -0.04 -1.06
C GLY A 37 11.52 0.57 -0.92
N SER A 38 11.82 1.65 -1.63
CA SER A 38 13.16 2.26 -1.67
C SER A 38 13.48 3.13 -0.45
N LEU A 39 12.47 3.71 0.22
CA LEU A 39 12.68 4.73 1.23
C LEU A 39 13.58 4.23 2.37
N GLY A 40 13.34 3.03 2.88
CA GLY A 40 14.13 2.46 3.98
C GLY A 40 15.62 2.36 3.66
N SER A 41 15.96 1.93 2.44
CA SER A 41 17.35 1.83 1.98
C SER A 41 18.01 3.20 1.79
N LEU A 42 17.22 4.26 1.54
CA LEU A 42 17.72 5.61 1.31
C LEU A 42 17.80 6.46 2.58
N ILE A 43 17.12 6.12 3.67
CA ILE A 43 17.10 6.93 4.91
C ILE A 43 18.51 7.28 5.40
N PRO A 44 19.48 6.36 5.51
CA PRO A 44 20.82 6.73 5.95
C PRO A 44 21.48 7.79 5.05
N TYR A 45 21.38 7.64 3.74
CA TYR A 45 21.93 8.58 2.77
C TYR A 45 21.21 9.95 2.80
N ILE A 46 19.89 9.96 2.97
CA ILE A 46 19.09 11.18 3.12
C ILE A 46 19.52 11.93 4.38
N ARG A 47 19.70 11.22 5.49
CA ARG A 47 20.14 11.82 6.76
C ARG A 47 21.51 12.46 6.65
N GLU A 48 22.44 11.77 6.01
CA GLU A 48 23.79 12.28 5.79
C GLU A 48 23.78 13.51 4.88
N ALA A 49 23.12 13.44 3.73
CA ALA A 49 23.10 14.50 2.72
C ALA A 49 22.44 15.81 3.22
N TYR A 50 21.37 15.69 4.01
CA TYR A 50 20.67 16.85 4.57
C TYR A 50 21.12 17.22 5.99
N HIS A 51 22.08 16.50 6.57
CA HIS A 51 22.55 16.68 7.96
C HIS A 51 21.41 16.71 8.99
N ILE A 52 20.47 15.77 8.84
CA ILE A 52 19.27 15.65 9.68
C ILE A 52 19.34 14.44 10.60
N ASN A 53 18.63 14.52 11.72
CA ASN A 53 18.44 13.41 12.64
C ASN A 53 17.19 12.56 12.27
N THR A 54 17.01 11.44 12.95
CA THR A 54 15.87 10.53 12.72
C THR A 54 14.52 11.20 12.99
N ASN A 55 14.46 12.21 13.87
CA ASN A 55 13.24 12.96 14.13
C ASN A 55 12.74 13.70 12.88
N MET A 56 13.67 14.27 12.09
CA MET A 56 13.32 14.95 10.84
C MET A 56 12.82 13.98 9.77
N VAL A 57 13.25 12.71 9.80
CA VAL A 57 12.72 11.66 8.90
C VAL A 57 11.23 11.43 9.14
N ALA A 58 10.73 11.62 10.37
CA ALA A 58 9.31 11.53 10.67
C ALA A 58 8.45 12.49 9.82
N ILE A 59 9.00 13.63 9.37
CA ILE A 59 8.31 14.59 8.49
C ILE A 59 7.99 13.93 7.14
N VAL A 60 8.88 13.07 6.62
CA VAL A 60 8.65 12.35 5.36
C VAL A 60 7.40 11.47 5.46
N TYR A 61 7.26 10.72 6.54
CA TYR A 61 6.07 9.90 6.79
C TYR A 61 4.81 10.75 7.01
N GLY A 62 4.95 11.88 7.72
CA GLY A 62 3.87 12.85 7.92
C GLY A 62 3.38 13.46 6.61
N THR A 63 4.30 13.87 5.73
CA THR A 63 3.94 14.43 4.41
C THR A 63 3.35 13.36 3.48
N THR A 64 3.82 12.12 3.54
CA THR A 64 3.21 10.98 2.85
C THR A 64 1.75 10.80 3.30
N PHE A 65 1.49 10.83 4.61
CA PHE A 65 0.12 10.76 5.14
C PHE A 65 -0.75 11.93 4.65
N CYS A 66 -0.21 13.16 4.61
CA CYS A 66 -0.95 14.32 4.09
C CYS A 66 -1.45 14.10 2.66
N GLY A 67 -0.66 13.48 1.79
CA GLY A 67 -1.08 13.17 0.43
C GLY A 67 -2.27 12.18 0.39
N TRP A 68 -2.20 11.09 1.16
CA TRP A 68 -3.31 10.15 1.30
C TRP A 68 -4.56 10.80 1.87
N PHE A 69 -4.40 11.67 2.87
CA PHE A 69 -5.50 12.39 3.50
C PHE A 69 -6.17 13.37 2.55
N ILE A 70 -5.38 14.13 1.78
CA ILE A 70 -5.88 15.05 0.75
C ILE A 70 -6.64 14.26 -0.32
N ALA A 71 -6.12 13.09 -0.75
CA ALA A 71 -6.81 12.23 -1.69
C ALA A 71 -8.19 11.81 -1.17
N ALA A 72 -8.26 11.35 0.08
CA ALA A 72 -9.51 10.92 0.70
C ALA A 72 -10.57 12.04 0.74
N LEU A 73 -10.15 13.27 1.05
CA LEU A 73 -11.06 14.43 1.11
C LEU A 73 -11.49 14.92 -0.28
N SER A 74 -10.56 14.95 -1.23
CA SER A 74 -10.81 15.53 -2.56
C SER A 74 -11.46 14.55 -3.53
N ASN A 75 -11.35 13.23 -3.29
CA ASN A 75 -11.84 12.21 -4.21
C ASN A 75 -13.33 12.39 -4.56
N SER A 76 -14.20 12.53 -3.56
CA SER A 76 -15.65 12.67 -3.77
C SER A 76 -16.01 13.94 -4.54
N TYR A 77 -15.27 15.03 -4.30
CA TYR A 77 -15.47 16.29 -5.02
C TYR A 77 -15.00 16.18 -6.46
N LEU A 78 -13.78 15.70 -6.69
CA LEU A 78 -13.22 15.56 -8.03
C LEU A 78 -13.96 14.52 -8.87
N ALA A 79 -14.53 13.47 -8.27
CA ALA A 79 -15.31 12.45 -8.95
C ALA A 79 -16.60 12.98 -9.64
N GLN A 80 -17.02 14.19 -9.29
CA GLN A 80 -18.13 14.88 -9.99
C GLN A 80 -17.69 15.40 -11.36
N TYR A 81 -16.40 15.72 -11.53
CA TYR A 81 -15.84 16.37 -12.73
C TYR A 81 -14.96 15.45 -13.56
N LEU A 82 -14.33 14.46 -12.95
CA LEU A 82 -13.35 13.59 -13.58
C LEU A 82 -13.88 12.17 -13.75
N ASP A 83 -13.64 11.59 -14.91
CA ASP A 83 -13.83 10.15 -15.14
C ASP A 83 -12.64 9.34 -14.64
N LEU A 84 -12.80 8.02 -14.56
CA LEU A 84 -11.81 7.06 -14.07
C LEU A 84 -10.44 7.24 -14.73
N GLY A 85 -10.39 7.33 -16.06
CA GLY A 85 -9.13 7.52 -16.80
C GLY A 85 -8.44 8.83 -16.47
N MET A 86 -9.20 9.91 -16.22
CA MET A 86 -8.65 11.21 -15.86
C MET A 86 -8.01 11.19 -14.46
N PHE A 87 -8.59 10.46 -13.49
CA PHE A 87 -7.97 10.26 -12.18
C PHE A 87 -6.65 9.49 -12.27
N LEU A 88 -6.58 8.45 -13.10
CA LEU A 88 -5.34 7.70 -13.33
C LEU A 88 -4.25 8.59 -13.97
N VAL A 89 -4.61 9.42 -14.95
CA VAL A 89 -3.68 10.38 -15.56
C VAL A 89 -3.22 11.43 -14.55
N LEU A 90 -4.13 11.98 -13.74
CA LEU A 90 -3.79 12.93 -12.67
C LEU A 90 -2.82 12.29 -11.66
N GLY A 91 -3.12 11.06 -11.23
CA GLY A 91 -2.28 10.31 -10.31
C GLY A 91 -0.87 10.07 -10.84
N ALA A 92 -0.76 9.55 -12.06
CA ALA A 92 0.52 9.34 -12.73
C ALA A 92 1.31 10.64 -12.91
N THR A 93 0.63 11.74 -13.28
CA THR A 93 1.26 13.06 -13.46
C THR A 93 1.84 13.60 -12.15
N LEU A 94 1.11 13.49 -11.03
CA LEU A 94 1.59 13.92 -9.72
C LEU A 94 2.81 13.12 -9.27
N GLN A 95 2.86 11.82 -9.53
CA GLN A 95 4.02 10.98 -9.22
C GLN A 95 5.23 11.36 -10.08
N VAL A 96 5.05 11.56 -11.40
CA VAL A 96 6.12 12.03 -12.29
C VAL A 96 6.67 13.37 -11.80
N LEU A 97 5.81 14.34 -11.47
CA LEU A 97 6.21 15.64 -10.92
C LEU A 97 7.04 15.48 -9.64
N ALA A 98 6.58 14.63 -8.72
CA ALA A 98 7.31 14.37 -7.48
C ALA A 98 8.71 13.81 -7.76
N HIS A 99 8.83 12.85 -8.68
CA HIS A 99 10.12 12.25 -9.01
C HIS A 99 11.06 13.23 -9.74
N VAL A 100 10.55 14.04 -10.67
CA VAL A 100 11.35 15.12 -11.31
C VAL A 100 11.96 16.03 -10.25
N LEU A 101 11.14 16.46 -9.28
CA LEU A 101 11.59 17.38 -8.23
C LEU A 101 12.63 16.76 -7.28
N ARG A 102 12.75 15.43 -7.21
CA ARG A 102 13.72 14.73 -6.35
C ARG A 102 15.07 14.46 -7.00
N THR A 103 15.16 14.49 -8.32
CA THR A 103 16.37 14.04 -9.07
C THR A 103 17.61 14.95 -8.90
N TRP A 104 17.46 16.14 -8.39
CA TRP A 104 18.52 17.16 -8.32
C TRP A 104 18.90 17.59 -6.90
N LEU A 105 18.54 16.82 -5.88
CA LEU A 105 18.78 17.10 -4.46
C LEU A 105 18.20 18.47 -4.04
N PRO A 106 16.86 18.63 -4.07
CA PRO A 106 16.21 19.89 -3.69
C PRO A 106 16.39 20.19 -2.20
N PRO A 107 16.15 21.43 -1.73
CA PRO A 107 16.12 21.72 -0.30
C PRO A 107 15.19 20.76 0.45
N PHE A 108 15.53 20.39 1.70
CA PHE A 108 14.80 19.36 2.47
C PHE A 108 13.28 19.61 2.57
N ALA A 109 12.87 20.88 2.70
CA ALA A 109 11.45 21.23 2.74
C ALA A 109 10.72 20.87 1.43
N LEU A 110 11.32 21.15 0.27
CA LEU A 110 10.75 20.75 -1.02
C LEU A 110 10.81 19.24 -1.18
N PHE A 111 11.91 18.58 -0.79
CA PHE A 111 12.05 17.13 -0.82
C PHE A 111 10.89 16.45 -0.06
N THR A 112 10.60 16.89 1.17
CA THR A 112 9.50 16.32 1.97
C THR A 112 8.12 16.57 1.35
N VAL A 113 7.86 17.77 0.80
CA VAL A 113 6.58 18.08 0.13
C VAL A 113 6.34 17.19 -1.08
N THR A 114 7.39 16.76 -1.79
CA THR A 114 7.23 15.85 -2.93
C THR A 114 6.64 14.49 -2.54
N PHE A 115 6.78 14.07 -1.27
CA PHE A 115 6.14 12.84 -0.78
C PHE A 115 4.61 12.99 -0.70
N SER A 116 4.10 14.19 -0.41
CA SER A 116 2.65 14.45 -0.50
C SER A 116 2.15 14.35 -1.95
N PHE A 117 2.90 14.85 -2.93
CA PHE A 117 2.51 14.72 -4.34
C PHE A 117 2.54 13.27 -4.81
N ALA A 118 3.60 12.52 -4.47
CA ALA A 118 3.70 11.12 -4.84
C ALA A 118 2.57 10.30 -4.22
N SER A 119 2.31 10.45 -2.92
CA SER A 119 1.27 9.69 -2.21
C SER A 119 -0.15 10.12 -2.60
N LEU A 120 -0.38 11.40 -2.91
CA LEU A 120 -1.65 11.87 -3.47
C LEU A 120 -1.92 11.22 -4.83
N GLY A 121 -0.91 11.21 -5.71
CA GLY A 121 -1.00 10.57 -7.01
C GLY A 121 -1.23 9.06 -6.90
N GLN A 122 -0.47 8.40 -6.03
CA GLN A 122 -0.60 6.97 -5.75
C GLN A 122 -2.00 6.62 -5.22
N ALA A 123 -2.57 7.43 -4.31
CA ALA A 123 -3.90 7.20 -3.76
C ALA A 123 -5.00 7.25 -4.83
N TYR A 124 -4.90 8.16 -5.79
CA TYR A 124 -5.83 8.19 -6.92
C TYR A 124 -5.65 6.96 -7.82
N GLU A 125 -4.43 6.60 -8.21
CA GLU A 125 -4.19 5.42 -9.02
C GLU A 125 -4.65 4.15 -8.33
N ASP A 126 -4.33 3.96 -7.04
CA ASP A 126 -4.78 2.81 -6.25
C ASP A 126 -6.30 2.69 -6.24
N THR A 127 -7.00 3.79 -5.94
CA THR A 127 -8.46 3.79 -5.84
C THR A 127 -9.11 3.40 -7.17
N TYR A 128 -8.69 4.04 -8.26
CA TYR A 128 -9.36 3.88 -9.54
C TYR A 128 -8.90 2.64 -10.32
N ALA A 129 -7.65 2.20 -10.16
CA ALA A 129 -7.21 0.93 -10.70
C ALA A 129 -7.88 -0.25 -9.98
N ASN A 130 -7.97 -0.24 -8.64
CA ASN A 130 -8.73 -1.24 -7.89
C ASN A 130 -10.21 -1.27 -8.30
N THR A 131 -10.84 -0.10 -8.44
CA THR A 131 -12.24 0.01 -8.87
C THR A 131 -12.45 -0.61 -10.25
N PHE A 132 -11.57 -0.31 -11.20
CA PHE A 132 -11.61 -0.90 -12.54
C PHE A 132 -11.42 -2.42 -12.47
N VAL A 133 -10.37 -2.89 -11.80
CA VAL A 133 -10.04 -4.31 -11.71
C VAL A 133 -11.12 -5.10 -10.96
N ALA A 134 -11.79 -4.50 -9.98
CA ALA A 134 -12.92 -5.11 -9.28
C ALA A 134 -14.17 -5.28 -10.18
N SER A 135 -14.28 -4.52 -11.25
CA SER A 135 -15.43 -4.58 -12.18
C SER A 135 -15.29 -5.61 -13.31
N VAL A 136 -14.11 -6.22 -13.48
CA VAL A 136 -13.88 -7.17 -14.57
C VAL A 136 -14.16 -8.62 -14.16
N LYS A 137 -14.36 -9.49 -15.16
CA LYS A 137 -14.53 -10.93 -14.94
C LYS A 137 -13.30 -11.53 -14.26
N ALA A 138 -13.52 -12.42 -13.29
CA ALA A 138 -12.48 -12.99 -12.43
C ALA A 138 -11.67 -11.94 -11.64
N ALA A 139 -12.34 -10.89 -11.16
CA ALA A 139 -11.76 -9.78 -10.41
C ALA A 139 -10.76 -10.21 -9.33
N HIS A 140 -11.05 -11.29 -8.58
CA HIS A 140 -10.17 -11.81 -7.53
C HIS A 140 -8.76 -12.16 -8.00
N ARG A 141 -8.62 -12.68 -9.24
CA ARG A 141 -7.32 -13.03 -9.82
C ARG A 141 -6.55 -11.78 -10.24
N TRP A 142 -7.25 -10.83 -10.84
CA TRP A 142 -6.65 -9.60 -11.30
C TRP A 142 -6.30 -8.63 -10.16
N LEU A 143 -7.11 -8.57 -9.11
CA LEU A 143 -6.76 -7.89 -7.86
C LEU A 143 -5.52 -8.53 -7.23
N GLY A 144 -5.44 -9.85 -7.18
CA GLY A 144 -4.23 -10.56 -6.75
C GLY A 144 -3.00 -10.18 -7.59
N PHE A 145 -3.16 -10.08 -8.91
CA PHE A 145 -2.08 -9.69 -9.83
C PHE A 145 -1.58 -8.26 -9.55
N ILE A 146 -2.45 -7.24 -9.48
CA ILE A 146 -2.00 -5.86 -9.25
C ILE A 146 -1.30 -5.70 -7.90
N HIS A 147 -1.81 -6.35 -6.85
CA HIS A 147 -1.16 -6.32 -5.54
C HIS A 147 0.16 -7.12 -5.49
N ALA A 148 0.31 -8.17 -6.30
CA ALA A 148 1.59 -8.85 -6.48
C ALA A 148 2.59 -7.94 -7.21
N MET A 149 2.15 -7.19 -8.23
CA MET A 149 2.99 -6.20 -8.92
C MET A 149 3.49 -5.11 -7.96
N TYR A 150 2.66 -4.64 -7.03
CA TYR A 150 3.11 -3.72 -5.97
C TYR A 150 4.26 -4.32 -5.14
N MET A 151 4.11 -5.55 -4.67
CA MET A 151 5.18 -6.20 -3.90
C MET A 151 6.44 -6.49 -4.74
N ALA A 152 6.28 -6.79 -6.02
CA ALA A 152 7.41 -6.90 -6.95
C ALA A 152 8.14 -5.56 -7.10
N GLY A 153 7.40 -4.45 -7.13
CA GLY A 153 7.98 -3.11 -7.08
C GLY A 153 8.72 -2.84 -5.77
N CYS A 154 8.10 -3.15 -4.63
CA CYS A 154 8.74 -3.03 -3.32
C CYS A 154 10.02 -3.87 -3.19
N LEU A 155 10.06 -5.04 -3.83
CA LEU A 155 11.27 -5.87 -3.93
C LEU A 155 12.35 -5.20 -4.79
N ALA A 156 11.98 -4.63 -5.95
CA ALA A 156 12.91 -3.98 -6.87
C ALA A 156 13.50 -2.67 -6.30
N GLY A 157 12.69 -1.91 -5.54
CA GLY A 157 13.07 -0.62 -4.97
C GLY A 157 14.41 -0.62 -4.22
N PRO A 158 14.60 -1.46 -3.19
CA PRO A 158 15.85 -1.55 -2.43
C PRO A 158 17.06 -1.94 -3.28
N PHE A 159 16.89 -2.84 -4.26
CA PHE A 159 17.99 -3.20 -5.17
C PHE A 159 18.46 -2.01 -5.99
N ILE A 160 17.52 -1.27 -6.61
CA ILE A 160 17.85 -0.12 -7.45
C ILE A 160 18.41 1.01 -6.59
N SER A 161 17.75 1.33 -5.48
CA SER A 161 18.14 2.45 -4.62
C SER A 161 19.50 2.24 -3.97
N THR A 162 19.77 1.05 -3.45
CA THR A 162 21.07 0.73 -2.84
C THR A 162 22.17 0.70 -3.90
N ALA A 163 21.94 0.06 -5.05
CA ALA A 163 22.94 0.01 -6.13
C ALA A 163 23.33 1.42 -6.61
N VAL A 164 22.36 2.33 -6.75
CA VAL A 164 22.64 3.72 -7.15
C VAL A 164 23.33 4.50 -6.02
N ALA A 165 22.84 4.37 -4.79
CA ALA A 165 23.36 5.12 -3.66
C ALA A 165 24.78 4.69 -3.27
N SER A 166 25.16 3.41 -3.46
CA SER A 166 26.48 2.86 -3.18
C SER A 166 27.47 2.97 -4.35
N ALA A 167 27.01 3.45 -5.52
CA ALA A 167 27.88 3.59 -6.69
C ALA A 167 28.90 4.73 -6.54
N GLY A 168 30.18 4.44 -6.69
CA GLY A 168 31.26 5.43 -6.67
C GLY A 168 31.74 5.80 -5.28
N THR A 169 32.61 6.80 -5.21
CA THR A 169 33.27 7.27 -3.98
C THR A 169 32.43 8.28 -3.19
N GLN A 170 31.50 8.95 -3.84
CA GLN A 170 30.52 9.85 -3.23
C GLN A 170 29.12 9.39 -3.64
N SER A 171 28.25 9.23 -2.65
CA SER A 171 26.88 8.81 -2.91
C SER A 171 26.12 9.89 -3.68
N ARG A 172 25.50 9.47 -4.76
CA ARG A 172 24.54 10.27 -5.51
C ARG A 172 23.17 9.61 -5.46
N TRP A 173 22.75 9.33 -4.26
CA TRP A 173 21.49 8.61 -3.97
C TRP A 173 20.27 9.28 -4.60
N GLU A 174 20.30 10.60 -4.80
CA GLU A 174 19.22 11.35 -5.45
C GLU A 174 18.96 10.87 -6.89
N LEU A 175 19.98 10.35 -7.57
CA LEU A 175 19.85 9.79 -8.92
C LEU A 175 18.98 8.53 -8.96
N PHE A 176 18.75 7.87 -7.81
CA PHE A 176 17.76 6.80 -7.74
C PHE A 176 16.40 7.26 -8.31
N TYR A 177 15.99 8.50 -8.04
CA TYR A 177 14.68 8.99 -8.48
C TYR A 177 14.53 9.11 -10.00
N THR A 178 15.62 9.00 -10.76
CA THR A 178 15.54 8.90 -12.23
C THR A 178 14.89 7.57 -12.68
N ALA A 179 15.05 6.48 -11.89
CA ALA A 179 14.42 5.21 -12.19
C ALA A 179 12.89 5.27 -12.02
N PRO A 180 12.32 5.64 -10.86
CA PRO A 180 10.87 5.80 -10.74
C PRO A 180 10.34 6.95 -11.62
N LEU A 181 11.13 7.96 -11.99
CA LEU A 181 10.76 8.96 -12.99
C LEU A 181 10.55 8.30 -14.37
N GLY A 182 11.52 7.53 -14.86
CA GLY A 182 11.40 6.82 -16.13
C GLY A 182 10.21 5.85 -16.14
N LEU A 183 10.06 5.05 -15.09
CA LEU A 183 8.91 4.16 -14.91
C LEU A 183 7.58 4.95 -14.84
N GLY A 184 7.55 6.07 -14.14
CA GLY A 184 6.38 6.95 -14.03
C GLY A 184 5.96 7.56 -15.36
N VAL A 185 6.92 7.96 -16.21
CA VAL A 185 6.63 8.43 -17.58
C VAL A 185 6.02 7.30 -18.41
N VAL A 186 6.59 6.09 -18.34
CA VAL A 186 6.03 4.91 -19.03
C VAL A 186 4.61 4.61 -18.51
N ASN A 187 4.39 4.69 -17.18
CA ASN A 187 3.07 4.52 -16.56
C ASN A 187 2.07 5.55 -17.10
N LEU A 188 2.43 6.82 -17.12
CA LEU A 188 1.57 7.89 -17.64
C LEU A 188 1.17 7.64 -19.09
N VAL A 189 2.12 7.24 -19.95
CA VAL A 189 1.84 6.89 -21.35
C VAL A 189 0.90 5.67 -21.44
N LEU A 190 1.17 4.62 -20.67
CA LEU A 190 0.33 3.41 -20.66
C LEU A 190 -1.10 3.74 -20.18
N VAL A 191 -1.27 4.55 -19.15
CA VAL A 191 -2.58 4.98 -18.65
C VAL A 191 -3.35 5.75 -19.73
N ILE A 192 -2.71 6.73 -20.39
CA ILE A 192 -3.33 7.50 -21.45
C ILE A 192 -3.77 6.59 -22.62
N LEU A 193 -2.93 5.65 -23.03
CA LEU A 193 -3.25 4.74 -24.13
C LEU A 193 -4.33 3.71 -23.75
N ALA A 194 -4.26 3.18 -22.54
CA ALA A 194 -5.19 2.14 -22.06
C ALA A 194 -6.59 2.70 -21.79
N PHE A 195 -6.67 3.86 -21.16
CA PHE A 195 -7.92 4.47 -20.68
C PHE A 195 -8.35 5.70 -21.50
N SER A 196 -7.84 5.85 -22.73
CA SER A 196 -8.12 7.00 -23.62
C SER A 196 -9.60 7.34 -23.76
N GLU A 197 -10.49 6.37 -23.67
CA GLU A 197 -11.95 6.54 -23.75
C GLU A 197 -12.53 7.23 -22.49
N SER A 198 -11.86 7.07 -21.35
CA SER A 198 -12.26 7.59 -20.03
C SER A 198 -11.40 8.79 -19.58
N VAL A 199 -10.51 9.29 -20.42
CA VAL A 199 -9.74 10.52 -20.18
C VAL A 199 -10.61 11.70 -20.59
N ARG A 200 -11.64 11.99 -19.79
CA ARG A 200 -12.63 13.04 -20.09
C ARG A 200 -13.02 13.77 -18.81
N PHE A 201 -13.36 15.05 -18.99
CA PHE A 201 -14.16 15.77 -18.00
C PHE A 201 -15.63 15.34 -18.18
N LYS A 202 -16.31 15.03 -17.09
CA LYS A 202 -17.74 14.75 -17.12
C LYS A 202 -18.47 16.00 -17.61
N SER A 203 -19.25 15.86 -18.68
CA SER A 203 -20.15 16.93 -19.11
C SER A 203 -21.17 17.18 -18.02
N ASN A 204 -21.28 18.43 -17.58
CA ASN A 204 -22.28 18.86 -16.60
C ASN A 204 -23.66 18.86 -17.30
N THR A 205 -24.22 17.66 -17.53
CA THR A 205 -25.61 17.55 -17.93
C THR A 205 -26.42 17.85 -16.67
N GLN A 206 -26.89 19.09 -16.59
CA GLN A 206 -27.77 19.63 -15.57
C GLN A 206 -29.15 18.94 -15.59
N ASP A 207 -29.21 17.69 -15.14
CA ASP A 207 -30.50 16.98 -14.91
C ASP A 207 -30.53 16.24 -13.57
N ASN A 208 -29.73 16.67 -12.61
CA ASN A 208 -29.85 16.22 -11.23
C ASN A 208 -30.53 17.33 -10.43
N THR A 209 -31.86 17.26 -10.33
CA THR A 209 -32.67 18.05 -9.44
C THR A 209 -32.02 18.10 -8.05
N GLU A 210 -31.99 19.29 -7.41
CA GLU A 210 -31.45 19.48 -6.04
C GLU A 210 -32.00 18.47 -5.02
N LEU A 211 -33.20 17.96 -5.24
CA LEU A 211 -33.85 16.89 -4.50
C LEU A 211 -33.08 15.55 -4.59
N SER A 212 -32.62 15.16 -5.78
CA SER A 212 -31.85 13.91 -5.99
C SER A 212 -30.46 13.98 -5.35
N GLN A 213 -29.83 15.17 -5.34
CA GLN A 213 -28.56 15.37 -4.65
C GLN A 213 -28.72 15.35 -3.12
N ALA A 214 -29.78 15.94 -2.60
CA ALA A 214 -30.07 15.94 -1.16
C ALA A 214 -30.44 14.55 -0.64
N GLU A 215 -31.16 13.75 -1.43
CA GLU A 215 -31.46 12.34 -1.10
C GLU A 215 -30.20 11.46 -1.16
N GLY A 216 -29.34 11.67 -2.16
CA GLY A 216 -28.04 11.00 -2.27
C GLY A 216 -27.11 11.33 -1.10
N GLN A 217 -27.03 12.59 -0.67
CA GLN A 217 -26.25 13.01 0.50
C GLN A 217 -26.80 12.44 1.81
N LYS A 218 -28.12 12.38 1.98
CA LYS A 218 -28.74 11.72 3.15
C LYS A 218 -28.45 10.23 3.19
N GLY A 219 -28.53 9.54 2.04
CA GLY A 219 -28.18 8.13 1.91
C GLY A 219 -26.71 7.86 2.28
N ALA A 220 -25.79 8.66 1.74
CA ALA A 220 -24.36 8.56 2.04
C ALA A 220 -24.06 8.83 3.53
N MET A 221 -24.69 9.81 4.14
CA MET A 221 -24.52 10.08 5.57
C MET A 221 -25.05 8.96 6.45
N GLN A 222 -26.18 8.34 6.08
CA GLN A 222 -26.70 7.17 6.78
C GLN A 222 -25.79 5.96 6.64
N GLU A 223 -25.19 5.75 5.47
CA GLU A 223 -24.22 4.68 5.23
C GLU A 223 -22.96 4.86 6.09
N ILE A 224 -22.42 6.08 6.16
CA ILE A 224 -21.28 6.43 7.02
C ILE A 224 -21.64 6.20 8.49
N GLN A 225 -22.80 6.64 8.95
CA GLN A 225 -23.23 6.43 10.33
C GLN A 225 -23.36 4.95 10.68
N LYS A 226 -23.95 4.14 9.80
CA LYS A 226 -24.05 2.68 9.98
C LYS A 226 -22.68 2.02 10.01
N THR A 227 -21.76 2.46 9.14
CA THR A 227 -20.38 1.98 9.08
C THR A 227 -19.66 2.25 10.40
N LEU A 228 -19.71 3.48 10.88
CA LEU A 228 -19.05 3.90 12.13
C LEU A 228 -19.72 3.29 13.38
N ALA A 229 -21.00 2.95 13.32
CA ALA A 229 -21.70 2.27 14.40
C ALA A 229 -21.36 0.75 14.49
N SER A 230 -20.73 0.17 13.47
CA SER A 230 -20.39 -1.25 13.45
C SER A 230 -19.09 -1.53 14.23
N PRO A 231 -19.14 -2.29 15.36
CA PRO A 231 -17.91 -2.65 16.08
C PRO A 231 -16.92 -3.46 15.25
N GLY A 232 -17.42 -4.26 14.30
CA GLY A 232 -16.59 -5.06 13.40
C GLY A 232 -15.68 -4.18 12.51
N VAL A 233 -16.16 -3.01 12.09
CA VAL A 233 -15.36 -2.05 11.31
C VAL A 233 -14.17 -1.57 12.12
N TRP A 234 -14.37 -1.18 13.38
CA TRP A 234 -13.29 -0.70 14.25
C TRP A 234 -12.26 -1.78 14.56
N ILE A 235 -12.71 -3.01 14.84
CA ILE A 235 -11.80 -4.13 15.17
C ILE A 235 -10.93 -4.47 13.96
N ILE A 236 -11.52 -4.56 12.75
CA ILE A 236 -10.74 -4.85 11.53
C ILE A 236 -9.85 -3.66 11.18
N SER A 237 -10.31 -2.43 11.40
CA SER A 237 -9.48 -1.24 11.22
C SER A 237 -8.26 -1.23 12.14
N LEU A 238 -8.42 -1.65 13.40
CA LEU A 238 -7.29 -1.80 14.34
C LEU A 238 -6.29 -2.87 13.85
N TYR A 239 -6.79 -3.98 13.30
CA TYR A 239 -5.92 -4.99 12.71
C TYR A 239 -5.06 -4.40 11.58
N PHE A 240 -5.68 -3.68 10.63
CA PHE A 240 -4.93 -3.05 9.54
C PHE A 240 -4.02 -1.92 10.00
N PHE A 241 -4.44 -1.14 11.00
CA PHE A 241 -3.65 -0.08 11.62
C PHE A 241 -2.33 -0.60 12.19
N PHE A 242 -2.39 -1.68 12.98
CA PHE A 242 -1.19 -2.27 13.55
C PHE A 242 -0.37 -3.05 12.52
N PHE A 243 -1.02 -3.78 11.62
CA PHE A 243 -0.35 -4.56 10.60
C PHE A 243 0.43 -3.67 9.61
N LEU A 244 -0.22 -2.66 9.00
CA LEU A 244 0.48 -1.73 8.10
C LEU A 244 1.51 -0.90 8.86
N GLY A 245 1.21 -0.53 10.09
CA GLY A 245 2.18 0.08 10.98
C GLY A 245 3.45 -0.76 11.14
N ALA A 246 3.31 -2.05 11.41
CA ALA A 246 4.46 -2.96 11.55
C ALA A 246 5.25 -3.08 10.24
N VAL A 247 4.57 -3.34 9.12
CA VAL A 247 5.21 -3.57 7.81
C VAL A 247 5.97 -2.32 7.33
N ILE A 248 5.34 -1.15 7.39
CA ILE A 248 5.95 0.10 6.91
C ILE A 248 7.08 0.54 7.86
N THR A 249 6.93 0.34 9.16
CA THR A 249 7.99 0.62 10.13
C THR A 249 9.20 -0.30 9.92
N ALA A 250 8.97 -1.59 9.73
CA ALA A 250 10.05 -2.55 9.44
C ALA A 250 10.78 -2.16 8.15
N GLY A 251 10.05 -2.01 7.04
CA GLY A 251 10.64 -1.67 5.75
C GLY A 251 11.39 -0.33 5.76
N GLY A 252 10.92 0.65 6.56
CA GLY A 252 11.53 1.97 6.64
C GLY A 252 12.76 2.08 7.54
N TRP A 253 12.84 1.30 8.64
CA TRP A 253 13.86 1.52 9.67
C TRP A 253 14.88 0.39 9.81
N ILE A 254 14.68 -0.74 9.12
CA ILE A 254 15.56 -1.91 9.29
C ILE A 254 17.00 -1.63 8.89
N VAL A 255 17.25 -0.85 7.83
CA VAL A 255 18.61 -0.50 7.38
C VAL A 255 19.32 0.35 8.43
N GLU A 256 18.63 1.38 8.96
CA GLU A 256 19.16 2.20 10.05
C GLU A 256 19.51 1.36 11.30
N TYR A 257 18.66 0.38 11.63
CA TYR A 257 18.94 -0.53 12.74
C TYR A 257 20.19 -1.39 12.48
N LEU A 258 20.27 -2.01 11.31
CA LEU A 258 21.40 -2.88 10.97
C LEU A 258 22.74 -2.13 10.91
N VAL A 259 22.71 -0.90 10.42
CA VAL A 259 23.91 -0.05 10.34
C VAL A 259 24.33 0.43 11.74
N HIS A 260 23.42 0.99 12.52
CA HIS A 260 23.78 1.69 13.77
C HIS A 260 23.78 0.78 15.01
N VAL A 261 23.03 -0.33 15.02
CA VAL A 261 22.96 -1.26 16.16
C VAL A 261 23.82 -2.49 15.93
N ARG A 262 23.91 -2.96 14.69
CA ARG A 262 24.68 -4.14 14.31
C ARG A 262 26.03 -3.84 13.67
N ASN A 263 26.33 -2.56 13.40
CA ASN A 263 27.53 -2.09 12.72
C ASN A 263 27.71 -2.74 11.32
N GLY A 264 26.60 -3.00 10.64
CA GLY A 264 26.59 -3.52 9.27
C GLY A 264 27.06 -2.47 8.27
N ASP A 265 27.71 -2.91 7.18
CA ASP A 265 28.09 -2.03 6.08
C ASP A 265 26.82 -1.48 5.37
N LEU A 266 26.71 -0.16 5.23
CA LEU A 266 25.55 0.47 4.63
C LEU A 266 25.29 -0.02 3.20
N ASN A 267 26.35 -0.27 2.41
CA ASN A 267 26.25 -0.71 1.03
C ASN A 267 25.65 -2.13 0.90
N GLU A 268 25.81 -2.94 1.95
CA GLU A 268 25.24 -4.29 2.01
C GLU A 268 23.86 -4.29 2.70
N MET A 269 23.73 -3.56 3.82
CA MET A 269 22.50 -3.54 4.61
C MET A 269 21.32 -2.94 3.83
N GLY A 270 21.56 -2.04 2.88
CA GLY A 270 20.55 -1.46 2.02
C GLY A 270 19.76 -2.50 1.19
N TYR A 271 20.32 -3.70 0.96
CA TYR A 271 19.64 -4.79 0.25
C TYR A 271 18.71 -5.63 1.13
N VAL A 272 18.83 -5.57 2.45
CA VAL A 272 18.05 -6.41 3.38
C VAL A 272 16.53 -6.20 3.23
N PRO A 273 16.00 -4.97 3.04
CA PRO A 273 14.59 -4.77 2.78
C PRO A 273 14.06 -5.52 1.55
N ALA A 274 14.92 -5.77 0.55
CA ALA A 274 14.53 -6.59 -0.61
C ALA A 274 14.17 -8.02 -0.21
N GLY A 275 14.86 -8.60 0.77
CA GLY A 275 14.51 -9.90 1.34
C GLY A 275 13.13 -9.88 2.02
N PHE A 276 12.84 -8.84 2.79
CA PHE A 276 11.55 -8.64 3.44
C PHE A 276 10.40 -8.55 2.43
N TYR A 277 10.53 -7.68 1.44
CA TYR A 277 9.50 -7.49 0.42
C TYR A 277 9.40 -8.68 -0.54
N GLY A 278 10.54 -9.32 -0.88
CA GLY A 278 10.58 -10.55 -1.67
C GLY A 278 9.91 -11.72 -0.96
N GLY A 279 10.14 -11.84 0.34
CA GLY A 279 9.40 -12.76 1.20
C GLY A 279 7.91 -12.49 1.11
N GLY A 280 7.48 -11.24 1.30
CA GLY A 280 6.07 -10.82 1.20
C GLY A 280 5.44 -11.13 -0.16
N PHE A 281 6.18 -10.93 -1.25
CA PHE A 281 5.76 -11.30 -2.60
C PHE A 281 5.52 -12.81 -2.73
N LEU A 282 6.49 -13.62 -2.34
CA LEU A 282 6.38 -15.08 -2.38
C LEU A 282 5.29 -15.60 -1.43
N GLY A 283 5.17 -15.01 -0.25
CA GLY A 283 4.13 -15.38 0.71
C GLY A 283 2.72 -15.14 0.17
N ARG A 284 2.49 -14.05 -0.54
CA ARG A 284 1.20 -13.78 -1.21
C ARG A 284 0.86 -14.81 -2.28
N LEU A 285 1.86 -15.29 -3.01
CA LEU A 285 1.65 -16.29 -4.07
C LEU A 285 1.47 -17.70 -3.51
N ILE A 286 2.31 -18.09 -2.55
CA ILE A 286 2.39 -19.48 -2.07
C ILE A 286 1.39 -19.76 -0.96
N LEU A 287 1.22 -18.82 0.00
CA LEU A 287 0.41 -19.05 1.19
C LEU A 287 -1.09 -18.74 0.99
N ALA A 288 -1.50 -18.12 -0.12
CA ALA A 288 -2.90 -17.79 -0.37
C ALA A 288 -3.80 -19.03 -0.35
N GLU A 289 -3.44 -20.06 -1.09
CA GLU A 289 -4.22 -21.31 -1.19
C GLU A 289 -4.24 -22.11 0.12
N PRO A 290 -3.11 -22.36 0.80
CA PRO A 290 -3.12 -22.98 2.13
C PRO A 290 -3.95 -22.19 3.15
N THR A 291 -3.87 -20.85 3.14
CA THR A 291 -4.63 -20.00 4.04
C THR A 291 -6.15 -20.19 3.84
N TYR A 292 -6.59 -20.24 2.59
CA TYR A 292 -7.99 -20.46 2.28
C TYR A 292 -8.45 -21.89 2.68
N ARG A 293 -7.69 -22.94 2.32
CA ARG A 293 -8.04 -24.35 2.57
C ARG A 293 -8.06 -24.73 4.05
N TRP A 294 -7.11 -24.23 4.84
CA TRP A 294 -6.98 -24.58 6.26
C TRP A 294 -7.68 -23.61 7.20
N GLY A 295 -8.34 -22.61 6.64
CA GLY A 295 -9.14 -21.61 7.34
C GLY A 295 -8.39 -20.31 7.61
N GLU A 296 -8.83 -19.24 6.97
CA GLU A 296 -8.21 -17.91 6.98
C GLU A 296 -7.90 -17.42 8.41
N ARG A 297 -8.86 -17.57 9.31
CA ARG A 297 -8.71 -17.07 10.69
C ARG A 297 -7.62 -17.79 11.48
N ARG A 298 -7.56 -19.11 11.34
CA ARG A 298 -6.56 -19.95 12.01
C ARG A 298 -5.18 -19.71 11.45
N MET A 299 -5.07 -19.68 10.12
CA MET A 299 -3.76 -19.58 9.46
C MET A 299 -3.11 -18.22 9.70
N VAL A 300 -3.84 -17.10 9.61
CA VAL A 300 -3.29 -15.77 9.92
C VAL A 300 -2.81 -15.71 11.35
N PHE A 301 -3.54 -16.30 12.32
CA PHE A 301 -3.07 -16.33 13.71
C PHE A 301 -1.75 -17.12 13.87
N ILE A 302 -1.64 -18.28 13.22
CA ILE A 302 -0.39 -19.06 13.20
C ILE A 302 0.75 -18.24 12.58
N TYR A 303 0.50 -17.56 11.46
CA TYR A 303 1.50 -16.73 10.82
C TYR A 303 1.91 -15.53 11.69
N VAL A 304 0.99 -14.91 12.44
CA VAL A 304 1.34 -13.85 13.40
C VAL A 304 2.29 -14.40 14.46
N LEU A 305 2.03 -15.58 15.03
CA LEU A 305 2.93 -16.18 16.02
C LEU A 305 4.31 -16.46 15.42
N LEU A 306 4.38 -16.95 14.17
CA LEU A 306 5.64 -17.13 13.47
C LEU A 306 6.36 -15.79 13.23
N CYS A 307 5.64 -14.74 12.82
CA CYS A 307 6.21 -13.40 12.65
C CYS A 307 6.78 -12.85 13.97
N VAL A 308 6.06 -12.98 15.08
CA VAL A 308 6.56 -12.58 16.40
C VAL A 308 7.81 -13.38 16.78
N GLY A 309 7.81 -14.70 16.56
CA GLY A 309 8.97 -15.55 16.81
C GLY A 309 10.18 -15.15 15.97
N LEU A 310 9.99 -14.88 14.69
CA LEU A 310 11.06 -14.45 13.78
C LEU A 310 11.58 -13.04 14.15
N GLU A 311 10.71 -12.15 14.59
CA GLU A 311 11.11 -10.83 15.07
C GLU A 311 11.94 -10.94 16.36
N LEU A 312 11.59 -11.84 17.26
CA LEU A 312 12.40 -12.13 18.46
C LEU A 312 13.76 -12.73 18.08
N VAL A 313 13.84 -13.60 17.06
CA VAL A 313 15.11 -14.10 16.53
C VAL A 313 15.94 -12.95 15.96
N PHE A 314 15.33 -12.08 15.16
CA PHE A 314 15.98 -10.91 14.62
C PHE A 314 16.53 -9.99 15.73
N TRP A 315 15.78 -9.79 16.79
CA TRP A 315 16.17 -8.92 17.91
C TRP A 315 17.28 -9.51 18.75
N LEU A 316 17.15 -10.79 19.15
CA LEU A 316 17.96 -11.42 20.20
C LEU A 316 19.21 -12.11 19.68
N VAL A 317 19.28 -12.44 18.39
CA VAL A 317 20.44 -13.10 17.78
C VAL A 317 21.25 -12.08 16.97
N PRO A 318 22.37 -11.56 17.51
CA PRO A 318 23.15 -10.49 16.87
C PRO A 318 24.04 -11.03 15.74
N ASN A 319 23.41 -11.54 14.68
CA ASN A 319 24.07 -12.06 13.49
C ASN A 319 23.33 -11.59 12.24
N ILE A 320 23.97 -10.76 11.42
CA ILE A 320 23.38 -10.11 10.24
C ILE A 320 22.74 -11.10 9.27
N ILE A 321 23.38 -12.27 9.06
CA ILE A 321 22.83 -13.29 8.15
C ILE A 321 21.54 -13.87 8.74
N THR A 322 21.54 -14.21 10.03
CA THR A 322 20.33 -14.68 10.73
C THR A 322 19.22 -13.64 10.70
N GLU A 323 19.58 -12.38 10.91
CA GLU A 323 18.64 -11.27 10.88
C GLU A 323 18.03 -11.07 9.48
N ALA A 324 18.85 -11.10 8.42
CA ALA A 324 18.39 -10.99 7.04
C ALA A 324 17.45 -12.16 6.65
N VAL A 325 17.76 -13.37 7.10
CA VAL A 325 16.89 -14.54 6.89
C VAL A 325 15.59 -14.41 7.68
N ALA A 326 15.67 -14.03 8.97
CA ALA A 326 14.50 -13.89 9.83
C ALA A 326 13.52 -12.86 9.29
N ILE A 327 14.00 -11.67 8.84
CA ILE A 327 13.13 -10.65 8.29
C ILE A 327 12.54 -11.04 6.93
N SER A 328 13.27 -11.78 6.10
CA SER A 328 12.77 -12.31 4.84
C SER A 328 11.64 -13.31 5.06
N LEU A 329 11.79 -14.21 6.04
CA LEU A 329 10.75 -15.15 6.45
C LEU A 329 9.56 -14.44 7.12
N LEU A 330 9.80 -13.37 7.89
CA LEU A 330 8.75 -12.54 8.45
C LEU A 330 7.91 -11.91 7.32
N GLY A 331 8.56 -11.38 6.29
CA GLY A 331 7.90 -10.90 5.09
C GLY A 331 7.05 -12.01 4.46
N PHE A 332 7.59 -13.23 4.31
CA PHE A 332 6.87 -14.36 3.72
C PHE A 332 5.59 -14.73 4.49
N PHE A 333 5.67 -14.87 5.81
CA PHE A 333 4.49 -15.22 6.61
C PHE A 333 3.49 -14.08 6.76
N SER A 334 3.91 -12.82 6.69
CA SER A 334 3.02 -11.67 6.70
C SER A 334 2.37 -11.38 5.34
N GLY A 335 2.86 -11.98 4.25
CA GLY A 335 2.37 -11.77 2.89
C GLY A 335 0.85 -11.89 2.72
N PRO A 336 0.17 -12.92 3.26
CA PRO A 336 -1.27 -13.10 3.14
C PRO A 336 -2.12 -12.11 3.94
N PHE A 337 -1.58 -11.42 4.94
CA PHE A 337 -2.35 -10.67 5.94
C PHE A 337 -3.30 -9.65 5.33
N PHE A 338 -2.82 -8.87 4.35
CA PHE A 338 -3.63 -7.84 3.71
C PHE A 338 -4.82 -8.45 2.96
N ALA A 339 -4.57 -9.37 2.03
CA ALA A 339 -5.59 -9.97 1.19
C ALA A 339 -6.60 -10.77 2.03
N THR A 340 -6.12 -11.54 3.02
CA THR A 340 -6.98 -12.32 3.91
C THR A 340 -7.81 -11.42 4.82
N GLY A 341 -7.25 -10.30 5.30
CA GLY A 341 -7.99 -9.30 6.09
C GLY A 341 -9.16 -8.71 5.29
N ILE A 342 -8.93 -8.34 4.04
CA ILE A 342 -9.99 -7.84 3.13
C ILE A 342 -11.02 -8.95 2.82
N SER A 343 -10.59 -10.19 2.58
CA SER A 343 -11.50 -11.32 2.37
C SER A 343 -12.44 -11.53 3.57
N VAL A 344 -11.89 -11.55 4.78
CA VAL A 344 -12.68 -11.71 6.01
C VAL A 344 -13.61 -10.51 6.23
N ALA A 345 -13.15 -9.29 6.02
CA ALA A 345 -13.98 -8.08 6.11
C ALA A 345 -15.17 -8.14 5.15
N SER A 346 -14.93 -8.53 3.90
CA SER A 346 -15.97 -8.64 2.87
C SER A 346 -17.04 -9.68 3.20
N LYS A 347 -16.71 -10.70 4.00
CA LYS A 347 -17.65 -11.74 4.45
C LYS A 347 -18.46 -11.32 5.69
N ILE A 348 -17.96 -10.37 6.47
CA ILE A 348 -18.59 -9.89 7.72
C ILE A 348 -19.59 -8.78 7.44
N PHE A 349 -19.27 -7.86 6.51
CA PHE A 349 -20.12 -6.70 6.26
C PHE A 349 -21.20 -6.98 5.24
N SER A 350 -22.41 -6.49 5.55
CA SER A 350 -23.54 -6.49 4.63
C SER A 350 -23.23 -5.64 3.38
N VAL A 351 -23.91 -5.94 2.28
CA VAL A 351 -23.68 -5.31 0.98
C VAL A 351 -23.82 -3.79 1.04
N ASP A 352 -24.75 -3.29 1.86
CA ASP A 352 -25.10 -1.88 2.03
C ASP A 352 -24.01 -1.02 2.69
N ILE A 353 -23.14 -1.61 3.52
CA ILE A 353 -22.04 -0.86 4.18
C ILE A 353 -20.64 -1.34 3.76
N ARG A 354 -20.56 -2.41 2.96
CA ARG A 354 -19.28 -3.07 2.64
C ARG A 354 -18.27 -2.13 2.02
N SER A 355 -18.68 -1.32 1.06
CA SER A 355 -17.80 -0.40 0.35
C SER A 355 -17.23 0.67 1.29
N SER A 356 -18.10 1.33 2.05
CA SER A 356 -17.68 2.35 3.03
C SER A 356 -16.83 1.76 4.15
N ALA A 357 -17.16 0.54 4.62
CA ALA A 357 -16.40 -0.14 5.65
C ALA A 357 -14.98 -0.47 5.17
N LEU A 358 -14.82 -1.03 3.97
CA LEU A 358 -13.50 -1.34 3.41
C LEU A 358 -12.68 -0.08 3.17
N SER A 359 -13.29 1.01 2.69
CA SER A 359 -12.62 2.30 2.51
C SER A 359 -12.13 2.86 3.85
N PHE A 360 -12.96 2.81 4.90
CA PHE A 360 -12.59 3.27 6.24
C PHE A 360 -11.46 2.45 6.86
N ILE A 361 -11.52 1.12 6.71
CA ILE A 361 -10.48 0.19 7.17
C ILE A 361 -9.15 0.51 6.47
N PHE A 362 -9.18 0.76 5.16
CA PHE A 362 -7.99 1.09 4.41
C PHE A 362 -7.36 2.43 4.86
N VAL A 363 -8.18 3.47 5.05
CA VAL A 363 -7.70 4.77 5.54
C VAL A 363 -7.06 4.63 6.92
N LEU A 364 -7.70 3.94 7.87
CA LEU A 364 -7.11 3.72 9.19
C LEU A 364 -5.84 2.87 9.14
N GLY A 365 -5.77 1.91 8.23
CA GLY A 365 -4.52 1.18 7.97
C GLY A 365 -3.39 2.10 7.54
N GLN A 366 -3.66 3.04 6.61
CA GLN A 366 -2.67 4.02 6.15
C GLN A 366 -2.25 5.00 7.27
N VAL A 367 -3.18 5.37 8.15
CA VAL A 367 -2.81 6.14 9.38
C VAL A 367 -1.78 5.38 10.21
N GLY A 368 -1.97 4.08 10.44
CA GLY A 368 -1.00 3.23 11.14
C GLY A 368 0.35 3.20 10.42
N GLY A 369 0.33 3.02 9.10
CA GLY A 369 1.51 3.03 8.25
C GLY A 369 2.29 4.36 8.24
N ALA A 370 1.67 5.47 8.60
CA ALA A 370 2.34 6.76 8.73
C ALA A 370 2.77 7.06 10.17
N VAL A 371 1.91 6.79 11.14
CA VAL A 371 2.13 7.13 12.56
C VAL A 371 3.28 6.33 13.16
N PHE A 372 3.31 5.01 12.98
CA PHE A 372 4.31 4.19 13.66
C PHE A 372 5.74 4.41 13.15
N PRO A 373 6.03 4.50 11.84
CA PRO A 373 7.40 4.85 11.42
C PRO A 373 7.77 6.28 11.81
N ALA A 374 6.82 7.24 11.87
CA ALA A 374 7.10 8.59 12.36
C ALA A 374 7.43 8.58 13.87
N VAL A 375 6.64 7.88 14.68
CA VAL A 375 6.91 7.71 16.13
C VAL A 375 8.25 7.00 16.34
N THR A 376 8.58 5.99 15.53
CA THR A 376 9.89 5.32 15.58
C THR A 376 11.03 6.33 15.35
N GLY A 377 10.89 7.22 14.36
CA GLY A 377 11.88 8.25 14.07
C GLY A 377 12.09 9.22 15.24
N VAL A 378 10.99 9.65 15.87
CA VAL A 378 11.04 10.54 17.04
C VAL A 378 11.69 9.83 18.25
N MET A 379 11.31 8.59 18.53
CA MET A 379 11.88 7.81 19.63
C MET A 379 13.36 7.47 19.35
N ALA A 380 13.70 7.11 18.11
CA ALA A 380 15.08 6.83 17.73
C ALA A 380 16.01 8.03 17.92
N ALA A 381 15.51 9.25 17.76
CA ALA A 381 16.30 10.47 18.03
C ALA A 381 16.63 10.65 19.52
N GLN A 382 15.83 10.09 20.42
CA GLN A 382 15.99 10.24 21.87
C GLN A 382 16.76 9.08 22.51
N VAL A 383 16.41 7.84 22.12
CA VAL A 383 16.92 6.61 22.79
C VAL A 383 17.67 5.69 21.84
N GLY A 384 17.87 6.10 20.57
CA GLY A 384 18.55 5.31 19.54
C GLY A 384 17.60 4.37 18.79
N VAL A 385 18.06 3.90 17.63
CA VAL A 385 17.28 3.07 16.69
C VAL A 385 16.96 1.67 17.25
N ALA A 386 17.60 1.25 18.34
CA ALA A 386 17.30 -0.02 19.04
C ALA A 386 15.83 -0.13 19.48
N VAL A 387 15.11 0.99 19.61
CA VAL A 387 13.67 1.04 19.92
C VAL A 387 12.81 0.35 18.83
N LEU A 388 13.33 0.18 17.63
CA LEU A 388 12.62 -0.48 16.52
C LEU A 388 12.10 -1.87 16.91
N GLN A 389 12.95 -2.69 17.54
CA GLN A 389 12.63 -4.09 17.80
C GLN A 389 11.46 -4.28 18.79
N PRO A 390 11.49 -3.69 20.01
CA PRO A 390 10.35 -3.80 20.91
C PRO A 390 9.07 -3.19 20.32
N MET A 391 9.18 -2.15 19.47
CA MET A 391 8.02 -1.58 18.78
C MET A 391 7.43 -2.58 17.78
N LEU A 392 8.25 -3.24 16.96
CA LEU A 392 7.78 -4.23 15.98
C LEU A 392 7.14 -5.44 16.67
N VAL A 393 7.74 -5.96 17.75
CA VAL A 393 7.14 -7.03 18.56
C VAL A 393 5.78 -6.59 19.11
N GLY A 394 5.69 -5.37 19.64
CA GLY A 394 4.43 -4.81 20.13
C GLY A 394 3.36 -4.68 19.04
N LEU A 395 3.74 -4.19 17.85
CA LEU A 395 2.83 -4.03 16.72
C LEU A 395 2.35 -5.38 16.16
N LEU A 396 3.24 -6.35 16.02
CA LEU A 396 2.88 -7.70 15.58
C LEU A 396 1.98 -8.40 16.61
N GLY A 397 2.28 -8.23 17.91
CA GLY A 397 1.41 -8.71 18.99
C GLY A 397 0.02 -8.06 18.96
N ALA A 398 -0.05 -6.74 18.78
CA ALA A 398 -1.31 -6.01 18.66
C ALA A 398 -2.09 -6.42 17.41
N THR A 399 -1.40 -6.69 16.29
CA THR A 399 -2.00 -7.28 15.08
C THR A 399 -2.66 -8.62 15.38
N GLY A 400 -1.97 -9.48 16.12
CA GLY A 400 -2.51 -10.79 16.52
C GLY A 400 -3.72 -10.69 17.46
N VAL A 401 -3.65 -9.81 18.45
CA VAL A 401 -4.76 -9.58 19.38
C VAL A 401 -5.99 -9.04 18.64
N SER A 402 -5.81 -8.00 17.82
CA SER A 402 -6.91 -7.44 17.04
C SER A 402 -7.49 -8.45 16.04
N TRP A 403 -6.67 -9.33 15.46
CA TRP A 403 -7.14 -10.42 14.61
C TRP A 403 -8.05 -11.40 15.36
N LEU A 404 -7.67 -11.79 16.58
CA LEU A 404 -8.48 -12.69 17.41
C LEU A 404 -9.83 -12.08 17.84
N MET A 405 -9.88 -10.74 17.99
CA MET A 405 -11.10 -10.01 18.35
C MET A 405 -12.11 -9.92 17.19
N ILE A 406 -11.69 -10.16 15.95
CA ILE A 406 -12.59 -10.10 14.79
C ILE A 406 -13.76 -11.08 15.00
N PRO A 407 -15.04 -10.63 14.88
CA PRO A 407 -16.19 -11.49 15.05
C PRO A 407 -16.16 -12.70 14.12
N LYS A 408 -16.62 -13.86 14.61
CA LYS A 408 -16.82 -15.00 13.72
C LYS A 408 -17.93 -14.63 12.74
N SER A 409 -17.65 -14.69 11.42
CA SER A 409 -18.69 -14.59 10.41
C SER A 409 -19.73 -15.67 10.72
N ARG A 410 -20.99 -15.29 10.86
CA ARG A 410 -22.10 -16.25 10.76
C ARG A 410 -22.19 -16.61 9.28
N LEU A 411 -21.38 -17.56 8.84
CA LEU A 411 -21.56 -18.18 7.54
C LEU A 411 -22.95 -18.80 7.56
N HIS A 412 -23.90 -18.22 6.82
CA HIS A 412 -25.02 -18.99 6.35
C HIS A 412 -24.42 -20.11 5.51
N HIS A 413 -24.51 -21.32 6.03
CA HIS A 413 -24.44 -22.53 5.21
C HIS A 413 -25.68 -22.49 4.32
N ASP A 414 -25.54 -22.07 3.07
CA ASP A 414 -26.40 -22.43 1.95
C ASP A 414 -25.63 -23.40 1.06
#